data_566ba6d0d84f4bf048a642a37d7469bb
#
_entry.id   566ba6d0d84f4bf048a642a37d7469bb
#
_cell.length_a   1.000
_cell.length_b   1.000
_cell.length_c   1.000
_cell.angle_alpha   90.00
_cell.angle_beta   90.00
_cell.angle_gamma   90.00
#
_symmetry.space_group_name_H-M   'P 1'
#
loop_
_entity.id
_entity.type
_entity.pdbx_description
1 polymer ?
#
loop_
_entity_poly.entity_id
_entity_poly.type
_entity_poly.pdbx_seq_one_letter_code
_entity_poly.pdbx_strand_id
1 'polypeptide(L)'
;PEAVIVATARSPIGRAMKGSLKDIRPDDLSAQVLTDLMSKVPAVTPDHIDDLLMGCGQPAGESGHNIGRATAVLLGWNQVPGVTVNRYCSSSLMTIRMAAHAIKAGEGDCFVAAGVETVSRYVHGMADGPHNPTFEEAEARTAKMAEGNEADWAPHDNLPDVYIAMGQTAENVAEYKQVSRE
;
A
#
# COMPACT_ATOMS: atom_id res chain seq x y z
N PRO A 1 -19.03 -19.21 1.12
CA PRO A 1 -17.71 -19.80 1.37
C PRO A 1 -16.96 -19.00 2.45
N GLU A 2 -15.98 -19.64 3.10
CA GLU A 2 -15.09 -19.02 4.08
C GLU A 2 -13.74 -18.75 3.40
N ALA A 3 -13.21 -17.53 3.60
CA ALA A 3 -11.89 -17.18 3.11
C ALA A 3 -10.86 -17.48 4.20
N VAL A 4 -9.80 -18.22 3.87
CA VAL A 4 -8.71 -18.59 4.77
C VAL A 4 -7.36 -18.18 4.19
N ILE A 5 -6.39 -17.88 5.04
CA ILE A 5 -5.01 -17.61 4.64
C ILE A 5 -4.23 -18.93 4.73
N VAL A 6 -3.71 -19.40 3.61
CA VAL A 6 -3.02 -20.69 3.51
C VAL A 6 -1.49 -20.57 3.57
N ALA A 7 -0.94 -19.42 3.21
CA ALA A 7 0.49 -19.15 3.29
C ALA A 7 0.77 -17.66 3.43
N THR A 8 1.93 -17.33 4.01
CA THR A 8 2.42 -15.95 4.12
C THR A 8 3.92 -15.88 3.83
N ALA A 9 4.35 -14.76 3.24
CA ALA A 9 5.75 -14.43 3.02
C ALA A 9 5.97 -12.93 3.14
N ARG A 10 7.18 -12.51 3.48
CA ARG A 10 7.59 -11.11 3.44
C ARG A 10 9.10 -10.98 3.29
N SER A 11 9.55 -9.88 2.71
CA SER A 11 10.95 -9.46 2.77
C SER A 11 11.30 -8.91 4.16
N PRO A 12 12.58 -8.80 4.51
CA PRO A 12 13.01 -7.91 5.58
C PRO A 12 12.54 -6.47 5.28
N ILE A 13 12.35 -5.67 6.35
CA ILE A 13 12.12 -4.23 6.19
C ILE A 13 13.49 -3.59 5.98
N GLY A 14 13.75 -3.12 4.75
CA GLY A 14 14.98 -2.42 4.42
C GLY A 14 14.98 -0.98 4.94
N ARG A 15 16.14 -0.51 5.40
CA ARG A 15 16.32 0.91 5.70
C ARG A 15 16.39 1.70 4.39
N ALA A 16 15.45 2.61 4.18
CA ALA A 16 15.42 3.46 3.00
C ALA A 16 16.75 4.23 2.81
N MET A 17 17.19 4.40 1.58
CA MET A 17 18.41 5.08 1.13
C MET A 17 19.74 4.47 1.63
N LYS A 18 19.74 3.59 2.63
CA LYS A 18 20.96 3.08 3.29
C LYS A 18 21.01 1.56 3.48
N GLY A 19 19.86 0.87 3.39
CA GLY A 19 19.77 -0.57 3.62
C GLY A 19 20.19 -1.40 2.41
N SER A 20 20.34 -2.71 2.60
CA SER A 20 20.73 -3.67 1.55
C SER A 20 19.72 -3.78 0.40
N LEU A 21 18.46 -3.41 0.65
CA LEU A 21 17.39 -3.45 -0.35
C LEU A 21 17.19 -2.12 -1.11
N LYS A 22 18.05 -1.11 -0.90
CA LYS A 22 17.89 0.23 -1.46
C LYS A 22 17.91 0.28 -3.00
N ASP A 23 18.59 -0.67 -3.63
CA ASP A 23 18.81 -0.71 -5.07
C ASP A 23 17.88 -1.70 -5.79
N ILE A 24 17.09 -2.50 -5.04
CA ILE A 24 16.18 -3.47 -5.63
C ILE A 24 14.93 -2.77 -6.20
N ARG A 25 14.55 -3.16 -7.40
CA ARG A 25 13.32 -2.69 -8.04
C ARG A 25 12.09 -3.27 -7.33
N PRO A 26 10.95 -2.55 -7.30
CA PRO A 26 9.74 -3.05 -6.65
C PRO A 26 9.16 -4.32 -7.29
N ASP A 27 9.21 -4.43 -8.60
CA ASP A 27 8.77 -5.62 -9.34
C ASP A 27 9.66 -6.85 -9.05
N ASP A 28 10.99 -6.68 -9.02
CA ASP A 28 11.93 -7.75 -8.67
C ASP A 28 11.77 -8.21 -7.23
N LEU A 29 11.61 -7.27 -6.28
CA LEU A 29 11.37 -7.58 -4.88
C LEU A 29 10.06 -8.36 -4.71
N SER A 30 9.01 -7.93 -5.39
CA SER A 30 7.71 -8.60 -5.38
C SER A 30 7.82 -10.02 -5.93
N ALA A 31 8.51 -10.20 -7.06
CA ALA A 31 8.70 -11.51 -7.66
C ALA A 31 9.47 -12.47 -6.74
N GLN A 32 10.52 -11.99 -6.06
CA GLN A 32 11.27 -12.80 -5.09
C GLN A 32 10.39 -13.24 -3.91
N VAL A 33 9.61 -12.34 -3.33
CA VAL A 33 8.71 -12.65 -2.21
C VAL A 33 7.61 -13.62 -2.63
N LEU A 34 7.04 -13.45 -3.81
CA LEU A 34 6.01 -14.36 -4.33
C LEU A 34 6.58 -15.73 -4.70
N THR A 35 7.80 -15.81 -5.18
CA THR A 35 8.50 -17.09 -5.39
C THR A 35 8.66 -17.83 -4.06
N ASP A 36 9.08 -17.16 -2.98
CA ASP A 36 9.16 -17.75 -1.64
C ASP A 36 7.77 -18.17 -1.12
N LEU A 37 6.75 -17.34 -1.34
CA LEU A 37 5.38 -17.68 -0.97
C LEU A 37 4.92 -18.99 -1.61
N MET A 38 5.07 -19.12 -2.92
CA MET A 38 4.63 -20.30 -3.68
C MET A 38 5.40 -21.55 -3.30
N SER A 39 6.68 -21.42 -2.90
CA SER A 39 7.47 -22.56 -2.42
C SER A 39 6.90 -23.22 -1.16
N LYS A 40 6.13 -22.47 -0.36
CA LYS A 40 5.48 -22.97 0.87
C LYS A 40 4.19 -23.74 0.61
N VAL A 41 3.61 -23.58 -0.58
CA VAL A 41 2.35 -24.21 -0.98
C VAL A 41 2.48 -24.87 -2.37
N PRO A 42 3.35 -25.89 -2.52
CA PRO A 42 3.70 -26.45 -3.81
C PRO A 42 2.51 -27.09 -4.55
N ALA A 43 1.42 -27.35 -3.86
CA ALA A 43 0.18 -27.84 -4.48
C ALA A 43 -0.60 -26.74 -5.22
N VAL A 44 -0.31 -25.46 -4.95
CA VAL A 44 -0.91 -24.33 -5.63
C VAL A 44 0.01 -23.92 -6.79
N THR A 45 -0.49 -24.04 -8.00
CA THR A 45 0.20 -23.58 -9.22
C THR A 45 -0.42 -22.27 -9.70
N PRO A 46 0.24 -21.53 -10.61
CA PRO A 46 -0.34 -20.32 -11.18
C PRO A 46 -1.73 -20.52 -11.81
N ASP A 47 -2.02 -21.72 -12.32
CA ASP A 47 -3.33 -22.04 -12.92
C ASP A 47 -4.48 -22.06 -11.91
N HIS A 48 -4.17 -22.12 -10.61
CA HIS A 48 -5.17 -22.03 -9.55
C HIS A 48 -5.43 -20.59 -9.09
N ILE A 49 -4.60 -19.61 -9.55
CA ILE A 49 -4.68 -18.24 -9.06
C ILE A 49 -5.63 -17.43 -9.93
N ASP A 50 -6.72 -16.97 -9.34
CA ASP A 50 -7.73 -16.15 -10.03
C ASP A 50 -7.26 -14.70 -10.24
N ASP A 51 -6.52 -14.11 -9.30
CA ASP A 51 -5.95 -12.75 -9.45
C ASP A 51 -4.77 -12.50 -8.50
N LEU A 52 -3.86 -11.62 -8.92
CA LEU A 52 -2.80 -11.04 -8.11
C LEU A 52 -3.17 -9.60 -7.74
N LEU A 53 -3.57 -9.39 -6.49
CA LEU A 53 -3.94 -8.09 -5.94
C LEU A 53 -2.70 -7.47 -5.27
N MET A 54 -2.10 -6.46 -5.89
CA MET A 54 -0.87 -5.81 -5.41
C MET A 54 -1.14 -4.43 -4.82
N GLY A 55 -0.94 -4.27 -3.53
CA GLY A 55 -1.01 -2.98 -2.85
C GLY A 55 0.27 -2.16 -3.10
N CYS A 56 0.10 -0.90 -3.50
CA CYS A 56 1.21 0.03 -3.67
C CYS A 56 0.72 1.45 -3.40
N GLY A 57 1.36 2.15 -2.46
CA GLY A 57 0.98 3.51 -2.07
C GLY A 57 1.44 4.57 -3.08
N GLN A 58 2.54 4.30 -3.79
CA GLN A 58 3.10 5.17 -4.82
C GLN A 58 3.22 4.43 -6.16
N PRO A 59 2.10 4.12 -6.84
CA PRO A 59 2.08 3.32 -8.06
C PRO A 59 2.49 4.13 -9.30
N ALA A 60 3.70 4.68 -9.29
CA ALA A 60 4.29 5.44 -10.40
C ALA A 60 5.78 5.10 -10.56
N GLY A 61 6.44 5.63 -11.57
CA GLY A 61 7.83 5.31 -11.89
C GLY A 61 8.00 3.82 -12.09
N GLU A 62 8.92 3.20 -11.35
CA GLU A 62 9.17 1.75 -11.42
C GLU A 62 8.02 0.91 -10.86
N SER A 63 7.16 1.48 -10.02
CA SER A 63 5.92 0.85 -9.52
C SER A 63 4.70 1.12 -10.40
N GLY A 64 4.89 1.83 -11.50
CA GLY A 64 3.83 2.12 -12.49
C GLY A 64 3.45 0.93 -13.35
N HIS A 65 2.70 1.19 -14.41
CA HIS A 65 2.27 0.19 -15.40
C HIS A 65 1.55 -1.03 -14.81
N ASN A 66 0.74 -0.82 -13.77
CA ASN A 66 0.08 -1.91 -13.05
C ASN A 66 1.10 -2.94 -12.53
N ILE A 67 1.82 -2.57 -11.47
CA ILE A 67 2.88 -3.41 -10.89
C ILE A 67 2.39 -4.83 -10.49
N GLY A 68 1.11 -5.00 -10.18
CA GLY A 68 0.51 -6.32 -9.95
C GLY A 68 0.64 -7.20 -11.18
N ARG A 69 0.21 -6.70 -12.33
CA ARG A 69 0.32 -7.45 -13.59
C ARG A 69 1.77 -7.58 -14.06
N ALA A 70 2.59 -6.55 -13.93
CA ALA A 70 4.00 -6.60 -14.28
C ALA A 70 4.73 -7.71 -13.50
N THR A 71 4.46 -7.81 -12.19
CA THR A 71 5.03 -8.87 -11.33
C THR A 71 4.54 -10.26 -11.75
N ALA A 72 3.26 -10.45 -12.07
CA ALA A 72 2.74 -11.72 -12.55
C ALA A 72 3.47 -12.17 -13.83
N VAL A 73 3.64 -11.28 -14.79
CA VAL A 73 4.39 -11.58 -16.04
C VAL A 73 5.86 -11.89 -15.75
N LEU A 74 6.50 -11.17 -14.86
CA LEU A 74 7.89 -11.41 -14.47
C LEU A 74 8.10 -12.81 -13.85
N LEU A 75 7.08 -13.31 -13.15
CA LEU A 75 7.04 -14.68 -12.60
C LEU A 75 6.69 -15.76 -13.64
N GLY A 76 6.39 -15.38 -14.87
CA GLY A 76 5.91 -16.31 -15.90
C GLY A 76 4.43 -16.70 -15.73
N TRP A 77 3.68 -16.03 -14.88
CA TRP A 77 2.24 -16.27 -14.64
C TRP A 77 1.40 -15.55 -15.70
N ASN A 78 1.56 -15.92 -16.96
CA ASN A 78 1.00 -15.19 -18.10
C ASN A 78 -0.54 -15.18 -18.12
N GLN A 79 -1.19 -16.18 -17.55
CA GLN A 79 -2.65 -16.29 -17.47
C GLN A 79 -3.25 -15.58 -16.24
N VAL A 80 -2.43 -15.32 -15.21
CA VAL A 80 -2.92 -14.67 -13.97
C VAL A 80 -3.14 -13.18 -14.22
N PRO A 81 -4.34 -12.66 -14.07
CA PRO A 81 -4.56 -11.20 -14.08
C PRO A 81 -3.83 -10.54 -12.92
N GLY A 82 -3.79 -9.23 -12.92
CA GLY A 82 -3.17 -8.49 -11.82
C GLY A 82 -3.72 -7.08 -11.74
N VAL A 83 -3.92 -6.59 -10.53
CA VAL A 83 -4.37 -5.24 -10.25
C VAL A 83 -3.45 -4.55 -9.24
N THR A 84 -3.26 -3.24 -9.40
CA THR A 84 -2.60 -2.41 -8.42
C THR A 84 -3.64 -1.63 -7.62
N VAL A 85 -3.56 -1.74 -6.29
CA VAL A 85 -4.50 -1.11 -5.36
C VAL A 85 -3.78 -0.06 -4.54
N ASN A 86 -4.28 1.17 -4.53
CA ASN A 86 -3.76 2.24 -3.70
C ASN A 86 -4.75 2.62 -2.59
N ARG A 87 -4.31 2.49 -1.36
CA ARG A 87 -4.88 3.08 -0.15
C ARG A 87 -3.72 3.48 0.78
N TYR A 88 -2.66 4.07 0.20
CA TYR A 88 -1.43 4.44 0.89
C TYR A 88 -0.91 3.30 1.80
N CYS A 89 -0.59 3.59 3.05
CA CYS A 89 -0.07 2.61 4.02
C CYS A 89 -1.00 1.41 4.28
N SER A 90 -2.28 1.49 3.91
CA SER A 90 -3.28 0.41 4.05
C SER A 90 -3.50 -0.39 2.76
N SER A 91 -2.69 -0.18 1.72
CA SER A 91 -2.89 -0.83 0.42
C SER A 91 -2.86 -2.35 0.51
N SER A 92 -1.88 -2.94 1.21
CA SER A 92 -1.78 -4.40 1.37
C SER A 92 -2.92 -4.98 2.21
N LEU A 93 -3.41 -4.25 3.22
CA LEU A 93 -4.59 -4.67 3.97
C LEU A 93 -5.85 -4.64 3.09
N MET A 94 -5.93 -3.66 2.18
CA MET A 94 -7.04 -3.59 1.23
C MET A 94 -7.02 -4.75 0.24
N THR A 95 -5.86 -5.22 -0.22
CA THR A 95 -5.79 -6.39 -1.11
C THR A 95 -6.28 -7.67 -0.41
N ILE A 96 -5.93 -7.88 0.86
CA ILE A 96 -6.46 -9.01 1.67
C ILE A 96 -7.98 -8.93 1.79
N ARG A 97 -8.51 -7.72 2.07
CA ARG A 97 -9.95 -7.50 2.14
C ARG A 97 -10.64 -7.80 0.81
N MET A 98 -10.06 -7.35 -0.32
CA MET A 98 -10.61 -7.60 -1.67
C MET A 98 -10.64 -9.10 -1.97
N ALA A 99 -9.55 -9.82 -1.74
CA ALA A 99 -9.48 -11.27 -1.92
C ALA A 99 -10.54 -12.00 -1.09
N ALA A 100 -10.68 -11.65 0.20
CA ALA A 100 -11.68 -12.25 1.06
C ALA A 100 -13.12 -11.97 0.60
N HIS A 101 -13.39 -10.79 0.05
CA HIS A 101 -14.70 -10.44 -0.50
C HIS A 101 -14.98 -11.17 -1.81
N ALA A 102 -14.00 -11.28 -2.70
CA ALA A 102 -14.12 -12.01 -3.97
C ALA A 102 -14.47 -13.50 -3.71
N ILE A 103 -13.74 -14.16 -2.80
CA ILE A 103 -14.04 -15.53 -2.39
C ILE A 103 -15.48 -15.66 -1.85
N LYS A 104 -15.88 -14.75 -0.96
CA LYS A 104 -17.24 -14.77 -0.39
C LYS A 104 -18.33 -14.50 -1.42
N ALA A 105 -18.03 -13.71 -2.44
CA ALA A 105 -18.93 -13.41 -3.55
C ALA A 105 -18.99 -14.54 -4.60
N GLY A 106 -18.06 -15.51 -4.54
CA GLY A 106 -17.97 -16.58 -5.53
C GLY A 106 -17.31 -16.15 -6.84
N GLU A 107 -16.49 -15.12 -6.82
CA GLU A 107 -15.75 -14.61 -7.98
C GLU A 107 -14.46 -15.42 -8.29
N GLY A 108 -14.08 -16.29 -7.36
CA GLY A 108 -12.92 -17.17 -7.45
C GLY A 108 -12.62 -17.84 -6.13
N ASP A 109 -11.64 -18.74 -6.13
CA ASP A 109 -11.29 -19.57 -4.99
C ASP A 109 -9.87 -19.33 -4.45
N CYS A 110 -8.97 -18.76 -5.25
CA CYS A 110 -7.57 -18.60 -4.89
C CYS A 110 -7.00 -17.26 -5.38
N PHE A 111 -6.61 -16.40 -4.44
CA PHE A 111 -6.07 -15.08 -4.70
C PHE A 111 -4.72 -14.91 -4.04
N VAL A 112 -3.83 -14.17 -4.70
CA VAL A 112 -2.59 -13.68 -4.10
C VAL A 112 -2.79 -12.22 -3.69
N ALA A 113 -2.87 -11.95 -2.39
CA ALA A 113 -2.96 -10.60 -1.84
C ALA A 113 -1.57 -10.16 -1.37
N ALA A 114 -0.98 -9.21 -2.06
CA ALA A 114 0.40 -8.76 -1.84
C ALA A 114 0.48 -7.24 -1.71
N GLY A 115 1.67 -6.74 -1.44
CA GLY A 115 1.97 -5.32 -1.48
C GLY A 115 3.47 -5.06 -1.50
N VAL A 116 3.85 -3.95 -2.09
CA VAL A 116 5.24 -3.52 -2.20
C VAL A 116 5.37 -2.00 -2.09
N GLU A 117 6.45 -1.59 -1.43
CA GLU A 117 6.84 -0.17 -1.40
C GLU A 117 8.36 -0.06 -1.34
N THR A 118 8.96 0.68 -2.25
CA THR A 118 10.42 0.86 -2.33
C THR A 118 10.77 2.35 -2.28
N VAL A 119 10.68 2.94 -1.08
CA VAL A 119 10.91 4.38 -0.84
C VAL A 119 12.24 4.88 -1.42
N SER A 120 13.29 4.06 -1.37
CA SER A 120 14.60 4.39 -1.96
C SER A 120 14.55 4.62 -3.48
N ARG A 121 13.52 4.12 -4.15
CA ARG A 121 13.34 4.19 -5.61
C ARG A 121 12.40 5.31 -6.06
N TYR A 122 11.84 6.09 -5.15
CA TYR A 122 10.94 7.20 -5.48
C TYR A 122 11.58 8.28 -6.35
N VAL A 123 12.92 8.34 -6.38
CA VAL A 123 13.65 9.20 -7.33
C VAL A 123 13.36 8.89 -8.81
N HIS A 124 12.82 7.70 -9.09
CA HIS A 124 12.42 7.26 -10.43
C HIS A 124 10.92 7.51 -10.73
N GLY A 125 10.23 8.18 -9.84
CA GLY A 125 8.84 8.62 -9.98
C GLY A 125 7.98 8.29 -8.76
N MET A 126 7.08 9.22 -8.45
CA MET A 126 6.06 9.12 -7.41
C MET A 126 4.69 9.40 -8.02
N ALA A 127 3.63 8.87 -7.41
CA ALA A 127 2.26 9.09 -7.87
C ALA A 127 1.68 10.43 -7.39
N ASP A 128 2.16 10.94 -6.26
CA ASP A 128 1.67 12.20 -5.70
C ASP A 128 2.08 13.39 -6.58
N GLY A 129 1.10 14.19 -6.92
CA GLY A 129 1.24 15.40 -7.73
C GLY A 129 1.06 16.67 -6.89
N PRO A 130 0.91 17.83 -7.55
CA PRO A 130 0.59 19.07 -6.85
C PRO A 130 -0.76 18.97 -6.14
N HIS A 131 -0.85 19.60 -4.97
CA HIS A 131 -2.08 19.66 -4.19
C HIS A 131 -3.18 20.45 -4.93
N ASN A 132 -4.42 20.08 -4.71
CA ASN A 132 -5.55 20.81 -5.24
C ASN A 132 -5.73 22.12 -4.42
N PRO A 133 -5.71 23.32 -5.06
CA PRO A 133 -5.85 24.59 -4.37
C PRO A 133 -7.10 24.74 -3.49
N THR A 134 -8.13 23.95 -3.74
CA THR A 134 -9.36 23.93 -2.91
C THR A 134 -9.06 23.58 -1.44
N PHE A 135 -7.94 22.92 -1.15
CA PHE A 135 -7.55 22.52 0.20
C PHE A 135 -6.58 23.50 0.89
N GLU A 136 -6.20 24.60 0.26
CA GLU A 136 -5.23 25.58 0.82
C GLU A 136 -5.64 26.09 2.21
N GLU A 137 -6.92 26.37 2.45
CA GLU A 137 -7.41 26.80 3.77
C GLU A 137 -7.27 25.68 4.81
N ALA A 138 -7.50 24.42 4.42
CA ALA A 138 -7.35 23.27 5.29
C ALA A 138 -5.88 23.06 5.67
N GLU A 139 -4.98 23.13 4.71
CA GLU A 139 -3.53 23.04 4.93
C GLU A 139 -3.02 24.19 5.84
N ALA A 140 -3.51 25.42 5.62
CA ALA A 140 -3.16 26.56 6.45
C ALA A 140 -3.63 26.40 7.91
N ARG A 141 -4.78 25.77 8.16
CA ARG A 141 -5.23 25.44 9.53
C ARG A 141 -4.30 24.41 10.18
N THR A 142 -3.97 23.33 9.47
CA THR A 142 -3.03 22.30 9.96
C THR A 142 -1.67 22.89 10.27
N ALA A 143 -1.14 23.80 9.44
CA ALA A 143 0.12 24.47 9.70
C ALA A 143 0.08 25.31 11.00
N LYS A 144 -1.00 26.05 11.25
CA LYS A 144 -1.17 26.82 12.50
C LYS A 144 -1.22 25.93 13.73
N MET A 145 -1.87 24.77 13.65
CA MET A 145 -1.87 23.79 14.74
C MET A 145 -0.46 23.25 15.02
N ALA A 146 0.30 22.93 13.98
CA ALA A 146 1.67 22.46 14.12
C ALA A 146 2.61 23.48 14.79
N GLU A 147 2.28 24.79 14.69
CA GLU A 147 2.97 25.88 15.38
C GLU A 147 2.51 26.07 16.84
N GLY A 148 1.59 25.27 17.34
CA GLY A 148 1.02 25.38 18.68
C GLY A 148 -0.07 26.43 18.82
N ASN A 149 -0.65 26.89 17.73
CA ASN A 149 -1.80 27.79 17.74
C ASN A 149 -3.10 27.00 17.87
N GLU A 150 -4.05 27.53 18.64
CA GLU A 150 -5.39 26.95 18.72
C GLU A 150 -6.09 27.04 17.37
N ALA A 151 -6.26 25.91 16.71
CA ALA A 151 -7.04 25.76 15.49
C ALA A 151 -7.80 24.43 15.53
N ASP A 152 -9.03 24.42 15.08
CA ASP A 152 -9.81 23.20 14.97
C ASP A 152 -9.35 22.41 13.73
N TRP A 153 -8.72 21.25 13.95
CA TRP A 153 -8.20 20.39 12.90
C TRP A 153 -9.30 19.69 12.09
N ALA A 154 -10.50 19.58 12.62
CA ALA A 154 -11.65 18.96 11.97
C ALA A 154 -12.91 19.83 12.11
N PRO A 155 -12.89 21.07 11.60
CA PRO A 155 -14.06 21.94 11.69
C PRO A 155 -15.24 21.34 10.91
N HIS A 156 -16.41 21.34 11.51
CA HIS A 156 -17.61 20.71 10.99
C HIS A 156 -18.09 21.28 9.63
N ASP A 157 -17.78 22.56 9.37
CA ASP A 157 -18.28 23.29 8.20
C ASP A 157 -17.23 23.54 7.11
N ASN A 158 -16.02 22.99 7.25
CA ASN A 158 -14.91 23.18 6.32
C ASN A 158 -14.30 21.86 5.88
N LEU A 159 -13.61 21.86 4.74
CA LEU A 159 -12.89 20.69 4.25
C LEU A 159 -11.78 20.29 5.23
N PRO A 160 -11.61 18.97 5.50
CA PRO A 160 -10.44 18.46 6.22
C PRO A 160 -9.19 18.61 5.34
N ASP A 161 -8.02 18.70 5.99
CA ASP A 161 -6.74 18.65 5.28
C ASP A 161 -6.41 17.20 4.88
N VAL A 162 -6.60 16.89 3.60
CA VAL A 162 -6.31 15.56 3.05
C VAL A 162 -4.83 15.33 2.76
N TYR A 163 -4.03 16.39 2.78
CA TYR A 163 -2.58 16.35 2.56
C TYR A 163 -1.76 16.43 3.84
N ILE A 164 -2.44 16.40 5.00
CA ILE A 164 -1.81 16.46 6.32
C ILE A 164 -0.67 15.45 6.47
N ALA A 165 0.47 15.89 6.97
CA ALA A 165 1.60 15.01 7.27
C ALA A 165 1.24 13.98 8.36
N MET A 166 1.73 12.74 8.20
CA MET A 166 1.41 11.65 9.14
C MET A 166 1.92 11.92 10.57
N GLY A 167 3.01 12.67 10.73
CA GLY A 167 3.46 13.11 12.06
C GLY A 167 2.41 13.97 12.76
N GLN A 168 1.85 14.95 12.05
CA GLN A 168 0.77 15.79 12.59
C GLN A 168 -0.50 14.99 12.87
N THR A 169 -0.86 14.05 11.98
CA THR A 169 -1.98 13.13 12.23
C THR A 169 -1.76 12.33 13.52
N ALA A 170 -0.55 11.85 13.77
CA ALA A 170 -0.24 11.10 14.98
C ALA A 170 -0.38 11.96 16.25
N GLU A 171 0.11 13.20 16.23
CA GLU A 171 -0.06 14.14 17.35
C GLU A 171 -1.55 14.48 17.58
N ASN A 172 -2.31 14.74 16.52
CA ASN A 172 -3.75 14.98 16.61
C ASN A 172 -4.51 13.79 17.22
N VAL A 173 -4.14 12.56 16.84
CA VAL A 173 -4.74 11.35 17.42
C VAL A 173 -4.36 11.20 18.89
N ALA A 174 -3.10 11.46 19.24
CA ALA A 174 -2.63 11.41 20.62
C ALA A 174 -3.42 12.39 21.51
N GLU A 175 -3.60 13.61 21.05
CA GLU A 175 -4.39 14.62 21.74
C GLU A 175 -5.86 14.24 21.84
N TYR A 176 -6.51 13.91 20.72
CA TYR A 176 -7.93 13.55 20.67
C TYR A 176 -8.29 12.30 21.49
N LYS A 177 -7.42 11.31 21.50
CA LYS A 177 -7.60 10.05 22.23
C LYS A 177 -6.90 10.04 23.59
N GLN A 178 -6.19 11.10 23.95
CA GLN A 178 -5.39 11.23 25.18
C GLN A 178 -4.43 10.05 25.36
N VAL A 179 -3.72 9.70 24.28
CA VAL A 179 -2.72 8.63 24.28
C VAL A 179 -1.36 9.22 24.58
N SER A 180 -0.73 8.77 25.67
CA SER A 180 0.64 9.15 26.00
C SER A 180 1.67 8.38 25.17
N ARG A 181 2.93 8.80 25.26
CA ARG A 181 4.07 8.06 24.69
C ARG A 181 4.60 6.94 25.60
N GLU A 182 4.07 6.85 26.84
CA GLU A 182 4.44 5.86 27.85
C GLU A 182 3.42 4.73 27.94
#